data_8fde2ef50f24fdb285baba81ce0e4b18
#
_entry.id   8fde2ef50f24fdb285baba81ce0e4b18
#
_cell.length_a   1.000
_cell.length_b   1.000
_cell.length_c   1.000
_cell.angle_alpha   90.00
_cell.angle_beta   90.00
_cell.angle_gamma   90.00
#
_symmetry.space_group_name_H-M   'P 1'
#
loop_
_entity.id
_entity.type
_entity.pdbx_description
1 polymer ?
#
loop_
_entity_poly.entity_id
_entity_poly.type
_entity_poly.pdbx_seq_one_letter_code
_entity_poly.pdbx_strand_id
1 'polypeptide(L)'
;MPDTRRLEALRRLARSFALRTSLGIAATALLLSLVGAGWGWLRAETALRQELDLVLAGEAEGLIRDYQAIGPQALLEAARVAARRDALLLVLVQTAEGQTLAGRMPGAPAALHGYATLRASGEPPLRALGALLPGGINLLVAAPLSAAEDAARALAWTPLAAALGSGAVALLLGFAGARALERRLATVSDVAGLLTAGDLSRRLPQSGRGDEFDRLVMTVNAMLARLETLVAAQRQVTDDIAHDLRGPLQRLRQGLDEALADRRDDPALAIAIAELDSVLETFAALLRIARAEAGAGSRQPLDVSALVASVAEAYAPVAEEAGRRFVIDIAPGLALNADAALLGRMLANLLDNALAHGAGTVRVSLTAGPVLVVSDEGPGVPAAERDAVLERFVRLDRSRGTPGTGLGLALVKAAAQAHGGSVALGPAAEGRGLAVTVNLRQSTF
;
A
#
# COMPACT_ATOMS: atom_id res chain seq x y z
N MET A 1 4.71 -22.39 18.93
CA MET A 1 4.93 -21.66 17.66
C MET A 1 4.47 -20.20 17.70
N PRO A 2 4.92 -19.37 18.65
CA PRO A 2 4.60 -17.92 18.66
C PRO A 2 5.58 -17.05 17.88
N ASP A 3 6.78 -17.54 17.53
CA ASP A 3 7.86 -16.69 16.97
C ASP A 3 7.75 -16.38 15.46
N THR A 4 7.15 -17.26 14.67
CA THR A 4 7.04 -17.05 13.21
C THR A 4 6.08 -15.92 12.85
N ARG A 5 4.98 -15.76 13.58
CA ARG A 5 4.03 -14.66 13.38
C ARG A 5 4.62 -13.28 13.72
N ARG A 6 5.47 -13.22 14.76
CA ARG A 6 6.18 -11.99 15.15
C ARG A 6 7.26 -11.61 14.13
N LEU A 7 7.99 -12.58 13.59
CA LEU A 7 8.98 -12.36 12.55
C LEU A 7 8.37 -11.93 11.21
N GLU A 8 7.22 -12.48 10.84
CA GLU A 8 6.46 -12.03 9.66
C GLU A 8 5.88 -10.63 9.83
N ALA A 9 5.36 -10.31 11.00
CA ALA A 9 4.89 -8.96 11.32
C ALA A 9 6.03 -7.92 11.29
N LEU A 10 7.21 -8.27 11.83
CA LEU A 10 8.42 -7.43 11.76
C LEU A 10 8.93 -7.26 10.32
N ARG A 11 8.89 -8.31 9.50
CA ARG A 11 9.26 -8.23 8.07
C ARG A 11 8.28 -7.39 7.26
N ARG A 12 6.98 -7.45 7.55
CA ARG A 12 5.98 -6.58 6.93
C ARG A 12 6.16 -5.12 7.34
N LEU A 13 6.42 -4.86 8.62
CA LEU A 13 6.77 -3.53 9.15
C LEU A 13 8.04 -2.97 8.49
N ALA A 14 9.10 -3.79 8.37
CA ALA A 14 10.35 -3.36 7.75
C ALA A 14 10.22 -3.05 6.24
N ARG A 15 9.20 -3.60 5.57
CA ARG A 15 8.89 -3.33 4.16
C ARG A 15 7.90 -2.18 3.98
N SER A 16 7.29 -1.66 5.07
CA SER A 16 6.34 -0.56 4.96
C SER A 16 7.04 0.70 4.47
N PHE A 17 6.44 1.36 3.50
CA PHE A 17 6.91 2.65 2.99
C PHE A 17 7.03 3.67 4.13
N ALA A 18 6.10 3.63 5.08
CA ALA A 18 6.07 4.45 6.27
C ALA A 18 7.34 4.34 7.11
N LEU A 19 7.80 3.13 7.40
CA LEU A 19 9.00 2.93 8.21
C LEU A 19 10.27 3.38 7.48
N ARG A 20 10.36 3.10 6.18
CA ARG A 20 11.53 3.48 5.37
C ARG A 20 11.67 5.00 5.25
N THR A 21 10.58 5.73 5.00
CA THR A 21 10.59 7.19 4.93
C THR A 21 10.86 7.83 6.28
N SER A 22 10.26 7.31 7.37
CA SER A 22 10.52 7.79 8.73
C SER A 22 11.97 7.60 9.14
N LEU A 23 12.56 6.43 8.87
CA LEU A 23 13.98 6.15 9.11
C LEU A 23 14.89 7.07 8.27
N GLY A 24 14.54 7.33 7.02
CA GLY A 24 15.28 8.28 6.17
C GLY A 24 15.29 9.69 6.74
N ILE A 25 14.13 10.21 7.14
CA ILE A 25 14.00 11.55 7.74
C ILE A 25 14.76 11.61 9.07
N ALA A 26 14.62 10.60 9.93
CA ALA A 26 15.31 10.54 11.22
C ALA A 26 16.83 10.44 11.04
N ALA A 27 17.31 9.64 10.10
CA ALA A 27 18.74 9.53 9.78
C ALA A 27 19.32 10.86 9.27
N THR A 28 18.60 11.56 8.40
CA THR A 28 19.01 12.88 7.89
C THR A 28 19.04 13.92 9.02
N ALA A 29 18.01 13.96 9.86
CA ALA A 29 17.96 14.86 11.00
C ALA A 29 19.09 14.59 12.00
N LEU A 30 19.37 13.32 12.30
CA LEU A 30 20.47 12.92 13.16
C LEU A 30 21.82 13.31 12.57
N LEU A 31 22.06 13.08 11.28
CA LEU A 31 23.29 13.46 10.60
C LEU A 31 23.53 14.96 10.66
N LEU A 32 22.51 15.78 10.34
CA LEU A 32 22.60 17.23 10.39
C LEU A 32 22.88 17.72 11.83
N SER A 33 22.22 17.11 12.81
CA SER A 33 22.45 17.45 14.23
C SER A 33 23.84 17.08 14.69
N LEU A 34 24.39 15.93 14.28
CA LEU A 34 25.76 15.52 14.60
C LEU A 34 26.81 16.43 13.94
N VAL A 35 26.61 16.83 12.68
CA VAL A 35 27.48 17.80 12.00
C VAL A 35 27.46 19.15 12.70
N GLY A 36 26.27 19.65 13.04
CA GLY A 36 26.11 20.91 13.79
C GLY A 36 26.75 20.84 15.17
N ALA A 37 26.58 19.73 15.88
CA ALA A 37 27.19 19.48 17.17
C ALA A 37 28.72 19.46 17.09
N GLY A 38 29.28 18.77 16.11
CA GLY A 38 30.73 18.70 15.89
C GLY A 38 31.32 20.08 15.57
N TRP A 39 30.66 20.85 14.72
CA TRP A 39 31.09 22.22 14.42
C TRP A 39 30.99 23.15 15.65
N GLY A 40 29.87 23.08 16.40
CA GLY A 40 29.71 23.83 17.61
C GLY A 40 30.79 23.54 18.65
N TRP A 41 31.15 22.26 18.81
CA TRP A 41 32.21 21.84 19.70
C TRP A 41 33.58 22.41 19.30
N LEU A 42 33.96 22.32 18.01
CA LEU A 42 35.22 22.90 17.48
C LEU A 42 35.26 24.43 17.69
N ARG A 43 34.14 25.11 17.50
CA ARG A 43 34.02 26.57 17.77
C ARG A 43 34.13 26.91 19.23
N ALA A 44 33.52 26.13 20.12
CA ALA A 44 33.60 26.34 21.56
C ALA A 44 35.02 26.16 22.09
N GLU A 45 35.75 25.14 21.63
CA GLU A 45 37.15 24.93 22.04
C GLU A 45 38.04 26.09 21.60
N THR A 46 37.88 26.59 20.38
CA THR A 46 38.65 27.77 19.90
C THR A 46 38.32 29.04 20.66
N ALA A 47 37.01 29.26 20.95
CA ALA A 47 36.56 30.43 21.69
C ALA A 47 37.11 30.46 23.16
N LEU A 48 37.06 29.30 23.84
CA LEU A 48 37.61 29.17 25.20
C LEU A 48 39.09 29.42 25.24
N ARG A 49 39.86 28.94 24.25
CA ARG A 49 41.27 29.26 24.17
C ARG A 49 41.57 30.73 23.93
N GLN A 50 40.79 31.43 23.10
CA GLN A 50 40.92 32.85 22.84
C GLN A 50 40.58 33.69 24.08
N GLU A 51 39.53 33.29 24.81
CA GLU A 51 39.18 33.96 26.07
C GLU A 51 40.29 33.84 27.12
N LEU A 52 40.90 32.61 27.23
CA LEU A 52 42.02 32.39 28.10
C LEU A 52 43.25 33.23 27.71
N ASP A 53 43.52 33.34 26.41
CA ASP A 53 44.61 34.17 25.89
C ASP A 53 44.38 35.67 26.21
N LEU A 54 43.14 36.18 26.16
CA LEU A 54 42.82 37.52 26.54
C LEU A 54 43.00 37.80 28.05
N VAL A 55 42.63 36.82 28.90
CA VAL A 55 42.81 36.93 30.36
C VAL A 55 44.34 36.96 30.69
N LEU A 56 45.11 36.07 30.05
CA LEU A 56 46.55 36.07 30.23
C LEU A 56 47.23 37.36 29.76
N ALA A 57 46.79 37.93 28.63
CA ALA A 57 47.29 39.19 28.13
C ALA A 57 46.99 40.36 29.11
N GLY A 58 45.72 40.44 29.60
CA GLY A 58 45.31 41.46 30.54
C GLY A 58 46.13 41.43 31.83
N GLU A 59 46.36 40.25 32.40
CA GLU A 59 47.17 40.09 33.61
C GLU A 59 48.65 40.41 33.35
N ALA A 60 49.21 39.94 32.24
CA ALA A 60 50.59 40.26 31.86
C ALA A 60 50.79 41.77 31.66
N GLU A 61 49.84 42.45 30.97
CA GLU A 61 49.93 43.92 30.81
C GLU A 61 49.81 44.68 32.17
N GLY A 62 48.98 44.19 33.10
CA GLY A 62 48.94 44.72 34.45
C GLY A 62 50.28 44.63 35.13
N LEU A 63 50.89 43.45 35.16
CA LEU A 63 52.17 43.21 35.74
C LEU A 63 53.32 44.01 35.09
N ILE A 64 53.27 44.17 33.76
CA ILE A 64 54.22 45.00 32.99
C ILE A 64 54.11 46.48 33.38
N ARG A 65 52.89 46.99 33.53
CA ARG A 65 52.66 48.39 34.00
C ARG A 65 53.18 48.60 35.38
N ASP A 66 52.97 47.66 36.31
CA ASP A 66 53.46 47.76 37.69
C ASP A 66 55.01 47.68 37.69
N TYR A 67 55.61 46.87 36.87
CA TYR A 67 57.08 46.85 36.70
C TYR A 67 57.63 48.16 36.17
N GLN A 68 56.95 48.82 35.22
CA GLN A 68 57.36 50.14 34.69
C GLN A 68 57.19 51.29 35.69
N ALA A 69 56.15 51.22 36.55
CA ALA A 69 55.85 52.26 37.51
C ALA A 69 56.71 52.15 38.80
N ILE A 70 56.92 50.96 39.33
CA ILE A 70 57.47 50.71 40.66
C ILE A 70 58.81 49.99 40.60
N GLY A 71 59.13 49.37 39.49
CA GLY A 71 60.39 48.63 39.27
C GLY A 71 60.32 47.11 39.55
N PRO A 72 61.47 46.40 39.51
CA PRO A 72 61.51 44.95 39.62
C PRO A 72 60.94 44.33 40.89
N GLN A 73 60.92 45.08 41.99
CA GLN A 73 60.44 44.62 43.30
C GLN A 73 58.93 44.33 43.27
N ALA A 74 58.14 45.17 42.57
CA ALA A 74 56.71 44.99 42.46
C ALA A 74 56.38 43.67 41.76
N LEU A 75 57.11 43.33 40.70
CA LEU A 75 56.95 42.10 39.96
C LEU A 75 57.26 40.84 40.78
N LEU A 76 58.37 40.93 41.57
CA LEU A 76 58.79 39.81 42.44
C LEU A 76 57.78 39.57 43.58
N GLU A 77 57.19 40.66 44.10
CA GLU A 77 56.14 40.55 45.12
C GLU A 77 54.82 40.02 44.59
N ALA A 78 54.40 40.47 43.42
CA ALA A 78 53.23 39.95 42.73
C ALA A 78 53.39 38.45 42.42
N ALA A 79 54.54 38.02 41.94
CA ALA A 79 54.82 36.60 41.67
C ALA A 79 54.83 35.73 42.94
N ARG A 80 55.35 36.29 44.08
CA ARG A 80 55.32 35.63 45.40
C ARG A 80 53.89 35.52 45.96
N VAL A 81 53.08 36.54 45.78
CA VAL A 81 51.66 36.54 46.19
C VAL A 81 50.88 35.54 45.37
N ALA A 82 51.08 35.50 44.03
CA ALA A 82 50.46 34.54 43.15
C ALA A 82 50.88 33.07 43.50
N ALA A 83 52.11 32.87 43.92
CA ALA A 83 52.61 31.53 44.34
C ALA A 83 52.05 31.05 45.69
N ARG A 84 51.54 31.98 46.56
CA ARG A 84 50.96 31.64 47.89
C ARG A 84 49.46 31.43 47.91
N ARG A 85 48.77 31.85 46.85
CA ARG A 85 47.35 31.58 46.65
C ARG A 85 47.22 30.37 45.77
N ASP A 86 46.22 29.53 46.05
CA ASP A 86 45.72 28.56 45.05
C ASP A 86 45.10 29.37 43.89
N ALA A 87 45.96 30.15 43.25
CA ALA A 87 45.55 31.10 42.23
C ALA A 87 45.31 30.37 40.93
N LEU A 88 44.19 30.69 40.29
CA LEU A 88 43.87 30.28 38.93
C LEU A 88 44.94 30.68 37.88
N LEU A 89 45.81 31.63 38.26
CA LEU A 89 46.90 32.16 37.46
C LEU A 89 48.24 31.92 38.13
N LEU A 90 49.17 31.35 37.40
CA LEU A 90 50.57 31.13 37.83
C LEU A 90 51.44 32.21 37.20
N VAL A 91 52.24 32.84 38.05
CA VAL A 91 53.20 33.87 37.61
C VAL A 91 54.62 33.39 37.93
N LEU A 92 55.48 33.48 36.95
CA LEU A 92 56.92 33.12 37.09
C LEU A 92 57.76 34.24 36.51
N VAL A 93 58.76 34.67 37.28
CA VAL A 93 59.73 35.68 36.88
C VAL A 93 61.11 35.02 36.86
N GLN A 94 61.82 35.11 35.72
CA GLN A 94 63.14 34.50 35.48
C GLN A 94 64.09 35.54 34.92
N THR A 95 65.41 35.26 35.05
CA THR A 95 66.46 35.99 34.29
C THR A 95 66.45 35.54 32.84
N ALA A 96 67.23 36.24 31.96
CA ALA A 96 67.38 35.85 30.57
C ALA A 96 68.02 34.45 30.43
N GLU A 97 68.80 34.01 31.39
CA GLU A 97 69.42 32.69 31.45
C GLU A 97 68.52 31.61 32.04
N GLY A 98 67.25 31.93 32.40
CA GLY A 98 66.27 30.98 32.92
C GLY A 98 66.37 30.72 34.42
N GLN A 99 67.13 31.50 35.20
CA GLN A 99 67.14 31.37 36.64
C GLN A 99 65.88 31.99 37.24
N THR A 100 65.13 31.23 38.07
CA THR A 100 63.91 31.68 38.72
C THR A 100 64.20 32.72 39.81
N LEU A 101 63.63 33.90 39.65
CA LEU A 101 63.71 34.99 40.59
C LEU A 101 62.54 34.96 41.58
N ALA A 102 61.37 34.66 41.10
CA ALA A 102 60.14 34.52 41.93
C ALA A 102 59.08 33.68 41.20
N GLY A 103 58.19 33.05 41.97
CA GLY A 103 57.09 32.25 41.45
C GLY A 103 57.48 30.78 41.21
N ARG A 104 56.48 30.00 40.73
CA ARG A 104 56.64 28.58 40.35
C ARG A 104 55.77 28.27 39.16
N MET A 105 56.34 27.64 38.13
CA MET A 105 55.61 27.20 36.98
C MET A 105 56.20 25.89 36.46
N PRO A 106 55.51 24.75 36.61
CA PRO A 106 56.00 23.46 36.13
C PRO A 106 56.17 23.48 34.61
N GLY A 107 57.33 22.96 34.15
CA GLY A 107 57.61 22.86 32.73
C GLY A 107 57.91 24.17 32.02
N ALA A 108 58.17 25.25 32.75
CA ALA A 108 58.53 26.54 32.17
C ALA A 108 59.88 26.44 31.44
N PRO A 109 59.97 26.89 30.17
CA PRO A 109 61.23 27.02 29.48
C PRO A 109 62.05 28.20 29.97
N ALA A 110 63.34 28.23 29.72
CA ALA A 110 64.25 29.31 30.12
C ALA A 110 63.87 30.66 29.47
N ALA A 111 63.28 30.61 28.29
CA ALA A 111 62.73 31.78 27.63
C ALA A 111 61.45 31.40 26.84
N LEU A 112 60.41 32.21 27.00
CA LEU A 112 59.15 32.08 26.22
C LEU A 112 58.77 33.47 25.71
N HIS A 113 58.48 33.57 24.42
CA HIS A 113 57.93 34.78 23.80
C HIS A 113 56.60 34.46 23.14
N GLY A 114 55.56 35.19 23.57
CA GLY A 114 54.21 34.93 23.10
C GLY A 114 53.52 33.75 23.78
N TYR A 115 52.49 33.23 23.15
CA TYR A 115 51.66 32.15 23.72
C TYR A 115 52.23 30.76 23.46
N ALA A 116 52.28 29.92 24.49
CA ALA A 116 52.63 28.50 24.35
C ALA A 116 51.83 27.61 25.28
N THR A 117 51.72 26.33 24.94
CA THR A 117 51.13 25.33 25.82
C THR A 117 52.29 24.52 26.46
N LEU A 118 52.44 24.66 27.78
CA LEU A 118 53.42 23.97 28.57
C LEU A 118 52.90 22.63 29.09
N ARG A 119 53.69 21.60 29.01
CA ARG A 119 53.37 20.27 29.53
C ARG A 119 54.48 19.77 30.41
N ALA A 120 54.17 19.48 31.68
CA ALA A 120 55.11 18.86 32.62
C ALA A 120 54.55 17.47 33.03
N SER A 121 55.43 16.50 33.28
CA SER A 121 55.02 15.18 33.71
C SER A 121 54.31 15.22 35.07
N GLY A 122 53.07 14.70 35.09
CA GLY A 122 52.26 14.65 36.31
C GLY A 122 51.44 15.91 36.62
N GLU A 123 51.55 16.98 35.84
CA GLU A 123 50.82 18.24 36.03
C GLU A 123 49.87 18.47 34.84
N PRO A 124 48.75 19.16 35.07
CA PRO A 124 47.84 19.52 33.97
C PRO A 124 48.55 20.48 32.99
N PRO A 125 48.17 20.43 31.69
CA PRO A 125 48.75 21.33 30.71
C PRO A 125 48.38 22.77 31.04
N LEU A 126 49.39 23.66 30.90
CA LEU A 126 49.23 25.09 31.16
C LEU A 126 49.29 25.89 29.85
N ARG A 127 48.37 26.85 29.67
CA ARG A 127 48.47 27.88 28.64
C ARG A 127 49.28 29.05 29.22
N ALA A 128 50.38 29.39 28.62
CA ALA A 128 51.31 30.41 29.12
C ALA A 128 51.53 31.53 28.11
N LEU A 129 51.66 32.73 28.57
CA LEU A 129 52.12 33.91 27.86
C LEU A 129 53.46 34.35 28.46
N GLY A 130 54.49 34.42 27.60
CA GLY A 130 55.79 34.94 27.99
C GLY A 130 56.09 36.29 27.39
N ALA A 131 56.60 37.20 28.20
CA ALA A 131 57.04 38.53 27.80
C ALA A 131 58.46 38.83 28.33
N LEU A 132 59.31 39.35 27.45
CA LEU A 132 60.65 39.83 27.82
C LEU A 132 60.57 41.31 28.21
N LEU A 133 61.03 41.60 29.40
CA LEU A 133 61.04 42.94 29.97
C LEU A 133 62.42 43.63 29.84
N PRO A 134 62.48 44.95 29.84
CA PRO A 134 63.76 45.66 29.92
C PRO A 134 64.60 45.18 31.14
N GLY A 135 65.89 45.02 30.97
CA GLY A 135 66.75 44.45 31.99
C GLY A 135 66.95 42.96 31.98
N GLY A 136 66.48 42.27 30.93
CA GLY A 136 66.65 40.80 30.72
C GLY A 136 65.79 39.94 31.64
N ILE A 137 64.64 40.45 32.05
CA ILE A 137 63.70 39.71 32.90
C ILE A 137 62.63 39.04 32.00
N ASN A 138 62.41 37.76 32.14
CA ASN A 138 61.32 37.01 31.50
C ASN A 138 60.16 36.90 32.49
N LEU A 139 59.01 37.45 32.10
CA LEU A 139 57.73 37.27 32.79
C LEU A 139 56.90 36.21 32.07
N LEU A 140 56.51 35.19 32.81
CA LEU A 140 55.58 34.19 32.35
C LEU A 140 54.31 34.20 33.19
N VAL A 141 53.19 34.28 32.54
CA VAL A 141 51.88 34.15 33.15
C VAL A 141 51.17 32.97 32.54
N ALA A 142 50.66 32.06 33.36
CA ALA A 142 50.01 30.85 32.86
C ALA A 142 48.74 30.49 33.61
N ALA A 143 47.84 29.82 32.95
CA ALA A 143 46.65 29.27 33.55
C ALA A 143 46.50 27.77 33.17
N PRO A 144 45.92 26.95 34.04
CA PRO A 144 45.67 25.56 33.74
C PRO A 144 44.57 25.45 32.67
N LEU A 145 44.85 24.63 31.63
CA LEU A 145 43.88 24.29 30.58
C LEU A 145 42.77 23.37 31.09
N SER A 146 42.95 22.69 32.23
CA SER A 146 42.02 21.74 32.79
C SER A 146 40.60 22.35 33.01
N ALA A 147 40.53 23.59 33.51
CA ALA A 147 39.23 24.27 33.71
C ALA A 147 38.48 24.52 32.41
N ALA A 148 39.21 24.89 31.35
CA ALA A 148 38.61 25.05 30.00
C ALA A 148 38.22 23.71 29.38
N GLU A 149 39.05 22.67 29.57
CA GLU A 149 38.76 21.33 29.11
C GLU A 149 37.57 20.71 29.84
N ASP A 150 37.42 20.89 31.13
CA ASP A 150 36.30 20.41 31.94
C ASP A 150 34.99 21.13 31.57
N ALA A 151 35.03 22.43 31.33
CA ALA A 151 33.91 23.18 30.80
C ALA A 151 33.51 22.69 29.39
N ALA A 152 34.49 22.46 28.52
CA ALA A 152 34.25 21.91 27.19
C ALA A 152 33.66 20.51 27.26
N ARG A 153 34.12 19.61 28.14
CA ARG A 153 33.53 18.29 28.38
C ARG A 153 32.13 18.34 28.92
N ALA A 154 31.84 19.23 29.86
CA ALA A 154 30.50 19.43 30.41
C ALA A 154 29.49 19.90 29.32
N LEU A 155 29.97 20.74 28.39
CA LEU A 155 29.18 21.19 27.25
C LEU A 155 29.04 20.13 26.13
N ALA A 156 29.94 19.16 26.06
CA ALA A 156 29.92 18.14 24.99
C ALA A 156 28.69 17.25 24.99
N TRP A 157 28.04 17.06 26.14
CA TRP A 157 26.80 16.27 26.24
C TRP A 157 25.55 16.99 25.71
N THR A 158 25.53 18.30 25.73
CA THR A 158 24.36 19.08 25.30
C THR A 158 24.03 18.93 23.82
N PRO A 159 25.01 19.02 22.87
CA PRO A 159 24.73 18.80 21.46
C PRO A 159 24.40 17.33 21.15
N LEU A 160 24.96 16.38 21.89
CA LEU A 160 24.62 14.97 21.73
C LEU A 160 23.18 14.69 22.17
N ALA A 161 22.76 15.21 23.32
CA ALA A 161 21.40 15.10 23.82
C ALA A 161 20.39 15.77 22.85
N ALA A 162 20.74 16.95 22.31
CA ALA A 162 19.94 17.64 21.30
C ALA A 162 19.83 16.83 20.00
N ALA A 163 20.92 16.20 19.54
CA ALA A 163 20.93 15.34 18.35
C ALA A 163 20.05 14.11 18.53
N LEU A 164 20.13 13.44 19.67
CA LEU A 164 19.29 12.28 20.00
C LEU A 164 17.82 12.67 20.14
N GLY A 165 17.53 13.80 20.81
CA GLY A 165 16.18 14.34 20.97
C GLY A 165 15.54 14.70 19.62
N SER A 166 16.26 15.44 18.75
CA SER A 166 15.78 15.79 17.42
C SER A 166 15.56 14.57 16.53
N GLY A 167 16.44 13.57 16.61
CA GLY A 167 16.29 12.28 15.91
C GLY A 167 15.03 11.53 16.37
N ALA A 168 14.77 11.48 17.67
CA ALA A 168 13.57 10.85 18.22
C ALA A 168 12.29 11.56 17.78
N VAL A 169 12.25 12.90 17.84
CA VAL A 169 11.11 13.70 17.36
C VAL A 169 10.88 13.50 15.87
N ALA A 170 11.93 13.53 15.05
CA ALA A 170 11.84 13.30 13.61
C ALA A 170 11.31 11.90 13.29
N LEU A 171 11.74 10.87 14.04
CA LEU A 171 11.25 9.50 13.89
C LEU A 171 9.74 9.41 14.22
N LEU A 172 9.30 10.02 15.33
CA LEU A 172 7.90 10.03 15.75
C LEU A 172 7.00 10.74 14.74
N LEU A 173 7.39 11.94 14.31
CA LEU A 173 6.63 12.74 13.33
C LEU A 173 6.60 12.04 11.96
N GLY A 174 7.74 11.50 11.51
CA GLY A 174 7.83 10.75 10.27
C GLY A 174 6.93 9.50 10.30
N PHE A 175 6.94 8.75 11.40
CA PHE A 175 6.09 7.57 11.58
C PHE A 175 4.60 7.93 11.61
N ALA A 176 4.22 8.99 12.34
CA ALA A 176 2.84 9.45 12.40
C ALA A 176 2.32 9.91 11.03
N GLY A 177 3.12 10.70 10.30
CA GLY A 177 2.77 11.16 8.94
C GLY A 177 2.64 10.02 7.94
N ALA A 178 3.60 9.09 7.95
CA ALA A 178 3.58 7.94 7.05
C ALA A 178 2.39 7.00 7.34
N ARG A 179 2.05 6.80 8.62
CA ARG A 179 0.87 6.02 9.00
C ARG A 179 -0.45 6.69 8.60
N ALA A 180 -0.51 8.02 8.66
CA ALA A 180 -1.66 8.78 8.17
C ALA A 180 -1.83 8.63 6.65
N LEU A 181 -0.73 8.64 5.90
CA LEU A 181 -0.73 8.45 4.46
C LEU A 181 -1.14 7.02 4.07
N GLU A 182 -0.60 6.00 4.75
CA GLU A 182 -0.99 4.59 4.53
C GLU A 182 -2.50 4.38 4.72
N ARG A 183 -3.09 4.95 5.76
CA ARG A 183 -4.55 4.85 6.00
C ARG A 183 -5.36 5.49 4.88
N ARG A 184 -4.94 6.64 4.36
CA ARG A 184 -5.60 7.33 3.26
C ARG A 184 -5.51 6.53 1.96
N LEU A 185 -4.34 5.93 1.67
CA LEU A 185 -4.14 5.10 0.49
C LEU A 185 -4.93 3.78 0.57
N ALA A 186 -5.04 3.18 1.76
CA ALA A 186 -5.85 1.98 1.96
C ALA A 186 -7.32 2.23 1.59
N THR A 187 -7.90 3.36 1.99
CA THR A 187 -9.27 3.73 1.63
C THR A 187 -9.47 3.81 0.10
N VAL A 188 -8.48 4.33 -0.63
CA VAL A 188 -8.54 4.37 -2.12
C VAL A 188 -8.47 2.96 -2.69
N SER A 189 -7.60 2.11 -2.14
CA SER A 189 -7.44 0.71 -2.58
C SER A 189 -8.70 -0.12 -2.32
N ASP A 190 -9.35 0.08 -1.16
CA ASP A 190 -10.60 -0.63 -0.82
C ASP A 190 -11.73 -0.29 -1.79
N VAL A 191 -11.89 1.01 -2.12
CA VAL A 191 -12.89 1.44 -3.12
C VAL A 191 -12.54 0.90 -4.51
N ALA A 192 -11.27 0.89 -4.90
CA ALA A 192 -10.83 0.29 -6.17
C ALA A 192 -11.15 -1.22 -6.22
N GLY A 193 -11.01 -1.94 -5.10
CA GLY A 193 -11.41 -3.34 -4.98
C GLY A 193 -12.92 -3.56 -5.17
N LEU A 194 -13.76 -2.67 -4.65
CA LEU A 194 -15.23 -2.73 -4.82
C LEU A 194 -15.66 -2.41 -6.26
N LEU A 195 -14.92 -1.55 -6.96
CA LEU A 195 -15.16 -1.25 -8.37
C LEU A 195 -14.92 -2.48 -9.26
N THR A 196 -13.92 -3.30 -8.97
CA THR A 196 -13.70 -4.57 -9.68
C THR A 196 -14.82 -5.58 -9.43
N ALA A 197 -15.57 -5.43 -8.33
CA ALA A 197 -16.77 -6.23 -8.06
C ALA A 197 -18.05 -5.67 -8.72
N GLY A 198 -17.96 -4.56 -9.50
CA GLY A 198 -19.06 -3.99 -10.29
C GLY A 198 -19.92 -2.94 -9.54
N ASP A 199 -19.59 -2.59 -8.31
CA ASP A 199 -20.30 -1.53 -7.57
C ASP A 199 -19.72 -0.15 -7.90
N LEU A 200 -20.27 0.51 -8.90
CA LEU A 200 -19.90 1.86 -9.34
C LEU A 200 -20.54 2.98 -8.49
N SER A 201 -21.44 2.64 -7.56
CA SER A 201 -22.16 3.65 -6.74
C SER A 201 -21.33 4.20 -5.60
N ARG A 202 -20.30 3.49 -5.17
CA ARG A 202 -19.42 3.89 -4.08
C ARG A 202 -18.60 5.13 -4.45
N ARG A 203 -18.39 5.97 -3.44
CA ARG A 203 -17.57 7.18 -3.59
C ARG A 203 -16.50 7.22 -2.50
N LEU A 204 -15.35 7.77 -2.85
CA LEU A 204 -14.28 8.05 -1.90
C LEU A 204 -14.71 9.19 -0.98
N PRO A 205 -14.53 9.06 0.35
CA PRO A 205 -14.84 10.12 1.30
C PRO A 205 -13.84 11.28 1.14
N GLN A 206 -14.34 12.51 1.14
CA GLN A 206 -13.54 13.73 1.16
C GLN A 206 -13.17 14.07 2.60
N SER A 207 -11.91 14.48 2.83
CA SER A 207 -11.47 14.88 4.16
C SER A 207 -11.89 16.30 4.54
N GLY A 208 -12.29 17.12 3.57
CA GLY A 208 -12.68 18.53 3.75
C GLY A 208 -11.51 19.49 4.01
N ARG A 209 -10.27 19.05 3.83
CA ARG A 209 -9.05 19.87 4.05
C ARG A 209 -8.64 20.67 2.82
N GLY A 210 -9.18 20.36 1.63
CA GLY A 210 -8.86 21.03 0.38
C GLY A 210 -7.41 20.79 -0.10
N ASP A 211 -6.76 19.73 0.40
CA ASP A 211 -5.39 19.35 0.05
C ASP A 211 -5.32 18.63 -1.32
N GLU A 212 -4.11 18.26 -1.75
CA GLU A 212 -3.87 17.54 -3.00
C GLU A 212 -4.61 16.20 -3.02
N PHE A 213 -4.81 15.59 -1.86
CA PHE A 213 -5.52 14.34 -1.71
C PHE A 213 -7.03 14.52 -1.95
N ASP A 214 -7.63 15.57 -1.42
CA ASP A 214 -9.04 15.90 -1.71
C ASP A 214 -9.27 16.18 -3.20
N ARG A 215 -8.29 16.83 -3.89
CA ARG A 215 -8.34 17.01 -5.34
C ARG A 215 -8.30 15.69 -6.11
N LEU A 216 -7.44 14.76 -5.69
CA LEU A 216 -7.39 13.41 -6.26
C LEU A 216 -8.73 12.69 -6.06
N VAL A 217 -9.29 12.71 -4.83
CA VAL A 217 -10.58 12.12 -4.50
C VAL A 217 -11.70 12.70 -5.37
N MET A 218 -11.75 14.01 -5.56
CA MET A 218 -12.73 14.65 -6.46
C MET A 218 -12.59 14.17 -7.89
N THR A 219 -11.36 14.09 -8.42
CA THR A 219 -11.10 13.61 -9.79
C THR A 219 -11.55 12.17 -9.97
N VAL A 220 -11.22 11.29 -9.01
CA VAL A 220 -11.63 9.88 -9.04
C VAL A 220 -13.16 9.77 -8.94
N ASN A 221 -13.80 10.50 -8.04
CA ASN A 221 -15.25 10.51 -7.92
C ASN A 221 -15.97 11.01 -9.19
N ALA A 222 -15.41 12.01 -9.86
CA ALA A 222 -15.91 12.50 -11.15
C ALA A 222 -15.76 11.44 -12.26
N MET A 223 -14.63 10.70 -12.28
CA MET A 223 -14.42 9.58 -13.21
C MET A 223 -15.47 8.47 -12.94
N LEU A 224 -15.70 8.12 -11.68
CA LEU A 224 -16.69 7.12 -11.29
C LEU A 224 -18.11 7.52 -11.71
N ALA A 225 -18.50 8.77 -11.51
CA ALA A 225 -19.78 9.29 -11.95
C ALA A 225 -19.93 9.20 -13.50
N ARG A 226 -18.85 9.48 -14.22
CA ARG A 226 -18.84 9.34 -15.67
C ARG A 226 -19.00 7.89 -16.14
N LEU A 227 -18.28 6.96 -15.50
CA LEU A 227 -18.41 5.53 -15.78
C LEU A 227 -19.82 5.01 -15.49
N GLU A 228 -20.42 5.39 -14.36
CA GLU A 228 -21.78 5.05 -14.00
C GLU A 228 -22.77 5.53 -15.05
N THR A 229 -22.63 6.78 -15.52
CA THR A 229 -23.47 7.34 -16.60
C THR A 229 -23.32 6.58 -17.92
N LEU A 230 -22.07 6.20 -18.28
CA LEU A 230 -21.81 5.45 -19.51
C LEU A 230 -22.41 4.05 -19.46
N VAL A 231 -22.26 3.34 -18.32
CA VAL A 231 -22.86 2.02 -18.11
C VAL A 231 -24.40 2.11 -18.14
N ALA A 232 -24.98 3.12 -17.49
CA ALA A 232 -26.44 3.34 -17.52
C ALA A 232 -26.95 3.62 -18.95
N ALA A 233 -26.25 4.47 -19.71
CA ALA A 233 -26.59 4.75 -21.09
C ALA A 233 -26.49 3.50 -21.99
N GLN A 234 -25.44 2.69 -21.80
CA GLN A 234 -25.28 1.42 -22.53
C GLN A 234 -26.44 0.45 -22.24
N ARG A 235 -26.89 0.36 -20.96
CA ARG A 235 -28.04 -0.45 -20.56
C ARG A 235 -29.31 0.03 -21.27
N GLN A 236 -29.57 1.33 -21.23
CA GLN A 236 -30.76 1.90 -21.83
C GLN A 236 -30.80 1.64 -23.34
N VAL A 237 -29.70 1.87 -24.07
CA VAL A 237 -29.62 1.56 -25.51
C VAL A 237 -29.92 0.09 -25.78
N THR A 238 -29.40 -0.83 -24.96
CA THR A 238 -29.67 -2.26 -25.10
C THR A 238 -31.17 -2.58 -24.89
N ASP A 239 -31.80 -1.95 -23.89
CA ASP A 239 -33.19 -2.14 -23.58
C ASP A 239 -34.13 -1.54 -24.68
N ASP A 240 -33.78 -0.37 -25.18
CA ASP A 240 -34.53 0.31 -26.28
C ASP A 240 -34.46 -0.55 -27.57
N ILE A 241 -33.25 -1.01 -27.97
CA ILE A 241 -33.10 -1.92 -29.13
C ILE A 241 -33.93 -3.20 -28.93
N ALA A 242 -33.88 -3.78 -27.70
CA ALA A 242 -34.66 -4.97 -27.39
C ALA A 242 -36.18 -4.75 -27.58
N HIS A 243 -36.66 -3.61 -27.16
CA HIS A 243 -38.10 -3.26 -27.28
C HIS A 243 -38.48 -3.02 -28.74
N ASP A 244 -37.69 -2.20 -29.45
CA ASP A 244 -38.01 -1.76 -30.82
C ASP A 244 -37.94 -2.88 -31.84
N LEU A 245 -37.11 -3.91 -31.63
CA LEU A 245 -37.01 -5.05 -32.52
C LEU A 245 -38.03 -6.15 -32.21
N ARG A 246 -38.47 -6.30 -30.94
CA ARG A 246 -39.44 -7.35 -30.56
C ARG A 246 -40.76 -7.16 -31.24
N GLY A 247 -41.27 -5.94 -31.32
CA GLY A 247 -42.57 -5.62 -31.91
C GLY A 247 -42.68 -5.99 -33.41
N PRO A 248 -41.77 -5.49 -34.28
CA PRO A 248 -41.77 -5.87 -35.70
C PRO A 248 -41.59 -7.37 -35.95
N LEU A 249 -40.71 -8.03 -35.22
CA LEU A 249 -40.44 -9.46 -35.38
C LEU A 249 -41.64 -10.32 -34.95
N GLN A 250 -42.36 -9.94 -33.89
CA GLN A 250 -43.60 -10.59 -33.48
C GLN A 250 -44.73 -10.41 -34.52
N ARG A 251 -44.87 -9.20 -35.09
CA ARG A 251 -45.85 -8.99 -36.18
C ARG A 251 -45.53 -9.77 -37.42
N LEU A 252 -44.21 -9.89 -37.77
CA LEU A 252 -43.80 -10.72 -38.90
C LEU A 252 -44.15 -12.20 -38.64
N ARG A 253 -43.88 -12.71 -37.42
CA ARG A 253 -44.22 -14.07 -37.03
C ARG A 253 -45.72 -14.32 -37.11
N GLN A 254 -46.54 -13.41 -36.59
CA GLN A 254 -47.98 -13.52 -36.63
C GLN A 254 -48.48 -13.56 -38.09
N GLY A 255 -47.94 -12.72 -38.97
CA GLY A 255 -48.30 -12.73 -40.38
C GLY A 255 -47.92 -14.03 -41.10
N LEU A 256 -46.79 -14.66 -40.72
CA LEU A 256 -46.40 -15.96 -41.23
C LEU A 256 -47.31 -17.09 -40.69
N ASP A 257 -47.70 -17.04 -39.39
CA ASP A 257 -48.64 -17.99 -38.77
C ASP A 257 -50.02 -17.92 -39.48
N GLU A 258 -50.51 -16.69 -39.74
CA GLU A 258 -51.77 -16.48 -40.50
C GLU A 258 -51.65 -17.04 -41.91
N ALA A 259 -50.55 -16.78 -42.63
CA ALA A 259 -50.34 -17.31 -43.98
C ALA A 259 -50.23 -18.84 -43.98
N LEU A 260 -49.63 -19.49 -42.94
CA LEU A 260 -49.56 -20.93 -42.79
C LEU A 260 -50.93 -21.53 -42.46
N ALA A 261 -51.82 -20.82 -41.74
CA ALA A 261 -53.17 -21.25 -41.44
C ALA A 261 -54.02 -21.36 -42.72
N ASP A 262 -53.80 -20.43 -43.68
CA ASP A 262 -54.46 -20.47 -45.01
C ASP A 262 -53.85 -21.51 -45.96
N ARG A 263 -52.56 -21.88 -45.79
CA ARG A 263 -51.82 -22.81 -46.64
C ARG A 263 -51.17 -23.92 -45.80
N ARG A 264 -51.98 -24.75 -45.16
CA ARG A 264 -51.53 -25.71 -44.12
C ARG A 264 -50.41 -26.68 -44.49
N ASP A 265 -50.17 -26.91 -45.79
CA ASP A 265 -49.18 -27.85 -46.29
C ASP A 265 -48.00 -27.13 -47.00
N ASP A 266 -47.75 -25.86 -46.75
CA ASP A 266 -46.64 -25.15 -47.38
C ASP A 266 -45.35 -25.29 -46.52
N PRO A 267 -44.43 -26.17 -46.93
CA PRO A 267 -43.21 -26.42 -46.17
C PRO A 267 -42.29 -25.19 -46.11
N ALA A 268 -42.37 -24.28 -47.08
CA ALA A 268 -41.53 -23.07 -47.08
C ALA A 268 -41.96 -22.09 -45.99
N LEU A 269 -43.26 -21.97 -45.70
CA LEU A 269 -43.77 -21.15 -44.59
C LEU A 269 -43.38 -21.72 -43.23
N ALA A 270 -43.45 -23.04 -43.07
CA ALA A 270 -43.04 -23.72 -41.85
C ALA A 270 -41.52 -23.52 -41.58
N ILE A 271 -40.69 -23.61 -42.62
CA ILE A 271 -39.25 -23.35 -42.54
C ILE A 271 -38.99 -21.88 -42.17
N ALA A 272 -39.70 -20.92 -42.81
CA ALA A 272 -39.55 -19.49 -42.53
C ALA A 272 -39.92 -19.13 -41.09
N ILE A 273 -40.99 -19.74 -40.53
CA ILE A 273 -41.37 -19.58 -39.12
C ILE A 273 -40.29 -20.11 -38.18
N ALA A 274 -39.76 -21.32 -38.46
CA ALA A 274 -38.72 -21.93 -37.66
C ALA A 274 -37.42 -21.09 -37.67
N GLU A 275 -37.02 -20.54 -38.83
CA GLU A 275 -35.89 -19.63 -38.94
C GLU A 275 -36.11 -18.32 -38.15
N LEU A 276 -37.31 -17.73 -38.27
CA LEU A 276 -37.66 -16.53 -37.52
C LEU A 276 -37.64 -16.76 -36.01
N ASP A 277 -38.18 -17.90 -35.55
CA ASP A 277 -38.15 -18.28 -34.14
C ASP A 277 -36.69 -18.44 -33.64
N SER A 278 -35.84 -19.07 -34.45
CA SER A 278 -34.38 -19.20 -34.15
C SER A 278 -33.69 -17.82 -34.05
N VAL A 279 -34.02 -16.89 -34.94
CA VAL A 279 -33.48 -15.51 -34.88
C VAL A 279 -33.99 -14.78 -33.62
N LEU A 280 -35.26 -14.91 -33.28
CA LEU A 280 -35.87 -14.35 -32.07
C LEU A 280 -35.22 -14.86 -30.78
N GLU A 281 -34.96 -16.18 -30.71
CA GLU A 281 -34.28 -16.82 -29.58
C GLU A 281 -32.85 -16.34 -29.46
N THR A 282 -32.13 -16.29 -30.59
CA THR A 282 -30.75 -15.79 -30.65
C THR A 282 -30.65 -14.35 -30.14
N PHE A 283 -31.56 -13.49 -30.64
CA PHE A 283 -31.60 -12.09 -30.25
C PHE A 283 -31.93 -11.92 -28.76
N ALA A 284 -32.95 -12.66 -28.26
CA ALA A 284 -33.28 -12.66 -26.84
C ALA A 284 -32.12 -13.14 -25.95
N ALA A 285 -31.34 -14.15 -26.41
CA ALA A 285 -30.16 -14.62 -25.69
C ALA A 285 -29.03 -13.58 -25.65
N LEU A 286 -28.75 -12.91 -26.77
CA LEU A 286 -27.76 -11.83 -26.84
C LEU A 286 -28.08 -10.67 -25.91
N LEU A 287 -29.35 -10.24 -25.89
CA LEU A 287 -29.81 -9.18 -24.98
C LEU A 287 -29.67 -9.56 -23.51
N ARG A 288 -29.95 -10.84 -23.18
CA ARG A 288 -29.75 -11.34 -21.81
C ARG A 288 -28.28 -11.35 -21.41
N ILE A 289 -27.40 -11.76 -22.33
CA ILE A 289 -25.94 -11.71 -22.08
C ILE A 289 -25.50 -10.26 -21.86
N ALA A 290 -25.88 -9.34 -22.74
CA ALA A 290 -25.52 -7.94 -22.63
C ALA A 290 -26.02 -7.30 -21.32
N ARG A 291 -27.25 -7.62 -20.87
CA ARG A 291 -27.79 -7.18 -19.57
C ARG A 291 -27.02 -7.76 -18.40
N ALA A 292 -26.66 -9.05 -18.45
CA ALA A 292 -25.88 -9.71 -17.42
C ALA A 292 -24.48 -9.06 -17.29
N GLU A 293 -23.78 -8.85 -18.41
CA GLU A 293 -22.47 -8.21 -18.46
C GLU A 293 -22.51 -6.75 -17.95
N ALA A 294 -23.59 -6.02 -18.26
CA ALA A 294 -23.81 -4.67 -17.72
C ALA A 294 -24.17 -4.66 -16.23
N GLY A 295 -24.30 -5.81 -15.57
CA GLY A 295 -24.71 -5.91 -14.16
C GLY A 295 -26.12 -5.38 -13.90
N ALA A 296 -27.03 -5.47 -14.86
CA ALA A 296 -28.37 -4.89 -14.81
C ALA A 296 -29.37 -5.71 -13.97
N GLY A 297 -28.95 -6.76 -13.29
CA GLY A 297 -29.80 -7.62 -12.47
C GLY A 297 -30.15 -6.99 -11.12
N SER A 298 -31.41 -7.19 -10.67
CA SER A 298 -31.84 -6.83 -9.32
C SER A 298 -31.39 -7.88 -8.32
N ARG A 299 -30.27 -7.64 -7.66
CA ARG A 299 -29.75 -8.55 -6.62
C ARG A 299 -30.55 -8.35 -5.33
N GLN A 300 -31.05 -9.44 -4.79
CA GLN A 300 -31.78 -9.48 -3.52
C GLN A 300 -31.28 -10.68 -2.69
N PRO A 301 -31.47 -10.66 -1.36
CA PRO A 301 -31.24 -11.84 -0.54
C PRO A 301 -32.06 -13.01 -1.07
N LEU A 302 -31.39 -14.07 -1.52
CA LEU A 302 -31.97 -15.22 -2.19
C LEU A 302 -31.51 -16.52 -1.52
N ASP A 303 -32.42 -17.41 -1.22
CA ASP A 303 -32.14 -18.80 -0.90
C ASP A 303 -31.83 -19.54 -2.20
N VAL A 304 -30.51 -19.70 -2.48
CA VAL A 304 -30.04 -20.36 -3.70
C VAL A 304 -30.33 -21.85 -3.66
N SER A 305 -30.32 -22.48 -2.48
CA SER A 305 -30.68 -23.89 -2.34
C SER A 305 -32.10 -24.13 -2.79
N ALA A 306 -33.05 -23.33 -2.33
CA ALA A 306 -34.45 -23.43 -2.72
C ALA A 306 -34.65 -23.15 -4.22
N LEU A 307 -33.97 -22.15 -4.80
CA LEU A 307 -34.04 -21.85 -6.21
C LEU A 307 -33.52 -23.04 -7.06
N VAL A 308 -32.32 -23.54 -6.75
CA VAL A 308 -31.70 -24.64 -7.50
C VAL A 308 -32.54 -25.91 -7.39
N ALA A 309 -33.09 -26.21 -6.21
CA ALA A 309 -34.00 -27.35 -6.00
C ALA A 309 -35.25 -27.20 -6.88
N SER A 310 -35.92 -26.06 -6.84
CA SER A 310 -37.15 -25.81 -7.61
C SER A 310 -36.94 -25.95 -9.14
N VAL A 311 -35.83 -25.40 -9.66
CA VAL A 311 -35.52 -25.52 -11.09
C VAL A 311 -35.16 -26.96 -11.44
N ALA A 312 -34.33 -27.65 -10.62
CA ALA A 312 -33.92 -29.03 -10.87
C ALA A 312 -35.13 -30.00 -10.83
N GLU A 313 -36.03 -29.84 -9.85
CA GLU A 313 -37.28 -30.63 -9.74
C GLU A 313 -38.18 -30.44 -10.96
N ALA A 314 -38.26 -29.24 -11.53
CA ALA A 314 -39.04 -28.96 -12.75
C ALA A 314 -38.46 -29.70 -13.99
N TYR A 315 -37.16 -30.01 -14.01
CA TYR A 315 -36.48 -30.74 -15.11
C TYR A 315 -36.49 -32.26 -14.91
N ALA A 316 -36.80 -32.76 -13.72
CA ALA A 316 -36.80 -34.20 -13.46
C ALA A 316 -37.76 -34.98 -14.39
N PRO A 317 -39.04 -34.56 -14.61
CA PRO A 317 -39.95 -35.23 -15.55
C PRO A 317 -39.42 -35.21 -17.00
N VAL A 318 -38.80 -34.07 -17.41
CA VAL A 318 -38.23 -33.94 -18.78
C VAL A 318 -37.07 -34.92 -18.97
N ALA A 319 -36.23 -35.10 -17.95
CA ALA A 319 -35.13 -36.04 -17.99
C ALA A 319 -35.64 -37.52 -18.04
N GLU A 320 -36.68 -37.84 -17.25
CA GLU A 320 -37.32 -39.15 -17.25
C GLU A 320 -37.97 -39.47 -18.61
N GLU A 321 -38.66 -38.53 -19.22
CA GLU A 321 -39.24 -38.69 -20.56
C GLU A 321 -38.16 -38.91 -21.62
N ALA A 322 -37.00 -38.27 -21.47
CA ALA A 322 -35.81 -38.48 -22.29
C ALA A 322 -35.07 -39.80 -21.97
N GLY A 323 -35.58 -40.65 -21.03
CA GLY A 323 -34.96 -41.89 -20.61
C GLY A 323 -33.65 -41.72 -19.84
N ARG A 324 -33.47 -40.56 -19.18
CA ARG A 324 -32.27 -40.21 -18.43
C ARG A 324 -32.47 -40.36 -16.94
N ARG A 325 -31.43 -40.83 -16.24
CA ARG A 325 -31.42 -40.77 -14.78
C ARG A 325 -31.08 -39.34 -14.33
N PHE A 326 -31.87 -38.82 -13.41
CA PHE A 326 -31.69 -37.48 -12.86
C PHE A 326 -31.36 -37.54 -11.36
N VAL A 327 -30.28 -36.88 -10.92
CA VAL A 327 -29.81 -36.93 -9.55
C VAL A 327 -29.64 -35.49 -9.03
N ILE A 328 -30.27 -35.21 -7.91
CA ILE A 328 -30.26 -33.90 -7.26
C ILE A 328 -29.54 -34.04 -5.90
N ASP A 329 -28.48 -33.26 -5.68
CA ASP A 329 -27.67 -33.23 -4.45
C ASP A 329 -27.41 -31.78 -4.05
N ILE A 330 -28.28 -31.23 -3.21
CA ILE A 330 -28.29 -29.79 -2.87
C ILE A 330 -28.09 -29.61 -1.39
N ALA A 331 -27.00 -28.94 -1.00
CA ALA A 331 -26.79 -28.49 0.38
C ALA A 331 -27.86 -27.46 0.78
N PRO A 332 -28.55 -27.65 1.90
CA PRO A 332 -29.65 -26.74 2.30
C PRO A 332 -29.15 -25.41 2.86
N GLY A 333 -29.98 -24.38 2.76
CA GLY A 333 -29.81 -23.11 3.50
C GLY A 333 -28.69 -22.20 3.00
N LEU A 334 -28.27 -22.34 1.72
CA LEU A 334 -27.29 -21.46 1.11
C LEU A 334 -27.97 -20.19 0.60
N ALA A 335 -27.65 -19.04 1.21
CA ALA A 335 -28.18 -17.73 0.84
C ALA A 335 -27.11 -16.87 0.18
N LEU A 336 -27.48 -16.15 -0.87
CA LEU A 336 -26.66 -15.16 -1.59
C LEU A 336 -27.47 -13.91 -1.89
N ASN A 337 -26.77 -12.80 -2.09
CA ASN A 337 -27.36 -11.60 -2.70
C ASN A 337 -27.26 -11.73 -4.23
N ALA A 338 -28.35 -12.18 -4.87
CA ALA A 338 -28.34 -12.61 -6.26
C ALA A 338 -29.61 -12.24 -7.01
N ASP A 339 -29.56 -12.29 -8.35
CA ASP A 339 -30.71 -12.18 -9.23
C ASP A 339 -31.29 -13.59 -9.50
N ALA A 340 -32.46 -13.86 -8.92
CA ALA A 340 -33.13 -15.16 -9.03
C ALA A 340 -33.46 -15.53 -10.48
N ALA A 341 -33.90 -14.58 -11.31
CA ALA A 341 -34.25 -14.83 -12.71
C ALA A 341 -33.02 -15.17 -13.55
N LEU A 342 -31.89 -14.49 -13.31
CA LEU A 342 -30.64 -14.75 -14.03
C LEU A 342 -30.03 -16.08 -13.62
N LEU A 343 -30.02 -16.42 -12.32
CA LEU A 343 -29.52 -17.72 -11.83
C LEU A 343 -30.41 -18.88 -12.26
N GLY A 344 -31.72 -18.73 -12.20
CA GLY A 344 -32.65 -19.75 -12.69
C GLY A 344 -32.45 -20.04 -14.17
N ARG A 345 -32.28 -19.00 -14.99
CA ARG A 345 -32.00 -19.12 -16.41
C ARG A 345 -30.63 -19.76 -16.69
N MET A 346 -29.60 -19.41 -15.90
CA MET A 346 -28.28 -20.02 -15.96
C MET A 346 -28.37 -21.54 -15.74
N LEU A 347 -29.09 -21.97 -14.71
CA LEU A 347 -29.28 -23.38 -14.40
C LEU A 347 -30.07 -24.09 -15.51
N ALA A 348 -31.15 -23.48 -16.01
CA ALA A 348 -31.92 -24.00 -17.13
C ALA A 348 -31.05 -24.24 -18.37
N ASN A 349 -30.19 -23.28 -18.76
CA ASN A 349 -29.26 -23.48 -19.88
C ASN A 349 -28.26 -24.62 -19.64
N LEU A 350 -27.81 -24.84 -18.41
CA LEU A 350 -26.94 -25.98 -18.08
C LEU A 350 -27.68 -27.30 -18.20
N LEU A 351 -28.93 -27.36 -17.75
CA LEU A 351 -29.77 -28.57 -17.85
C LEU A 351 -30.19 -28.85 -19.30
N ASP A 352 -30.59 -27.83 -20.05
CA ASP A 352 -30.88 -27.98 -21.49
C ASP A 352 -29.67 -28.52 -22.24
N ASN A 353 -28.48 -27.99 -21.96
CA ASN A 353 -27.23 -28.45 -22.56
C ASN A 353 -26.91 -29.92 -22.20
N ALA A 354 -27.07 -30.30 -20.93
CA ALA A 354 -26.88 -31.67 -20.47
C ALA A 354 -27.89 -32.66 -21.10
N LEU A 355 -29.14 -32.25 -21.29
CA LEU A 355 -30.18 -33.03 -21.93
C LEU A 355 -29.98 -33.14 -23.44
N ALA A 356 -29.61 -32.09 -24.12
CA ALA A 356 -29.47 -32.07 -25.59
C ALA A 356 -28.17 -32.73 -26.08
N HIS A 357 -27.07 -32.58 -25.38
CA HIS A 357 -25.73 -32.98 -25.81
C HIS A 357 -25.08 -34.07 -24.95
N GLY A 358 -25.57 -34.27 -23.72
CA GLY A 358 -25.09 -35.28 -22.80
C GLY A 358 -25.63 -36.67 -23.05
N ALA A 359 -25.22 -37.65 -22.26
CA ALA A 359 -25.74 -39.01 -22.19
C ALA A 359 -25.84 -39.49 -20.74
N GLY A 360 -26.50 -40.62 -20.50
CA GLY A 360 -26.56 -41.30 -19.21
C GLY A 360 -27.19 -40.46 -18.09
N THR A 361 -26.55 -40.37 -16.92
CA THR A 361 -27.06 -39.68 -15.74
C THR A 361 -26.77 -38.19 -15.84
N VAL A 362 -27.81 -37.35 -15.62
CA VAL A 362 -27.64 -35.90 -15.39
C VAL A 362 -27.64 -35.65 -13.88
N ARG A 363 -26.62 -35.01 -13.37
CA ARG A 363 -26.49 -34.67 -11.93
C ARG A 363 -26.40 -33.20 -11.73
N VAL A 364 -27.20 -32.69 -10.79
CA VAL A 364 -27.12 -31.32 -10.27
C VAL A 364 -26.67 -31.37 -8.83
N SER A 365 -25.57 -30.71 -8.51
CA SER A 365 -25.11 -30.57 -7.12
C SER A 365 -24.81 -29.12 -6.75
N LEU A 366 -25.16 -28.76 -5.51
CA LEU A 366 -24.85 -27.46 -4.93
C LEU A 366 -24.20 -27.70 -3.57
N THR A 367 -22.96 -27.24 -3.41
CA THR A 367 -22.18 -27.44 -2.18
C THR A 367 -21.92 -26.13 -1.44
N ALA A 368 -21.51 -26.24 -0.16
CA ALA A 368 -21.08 -25.10 0.64
C ALA A 368 -19.92 -24.36 -0.03
N GLY A 369 -19.95 -23.01 0.02
CA GLY A 369 -19.01 -22.16 -0.74
C GLY A 369 -19.55 -21.66 -2.08
N PRO A 370 -20.83 -21.57 -2.22
CA PRO A 370 -21.85 -21.87 -3.22
C PRO A 370 -21.28 -22.26 -4.60
N VAL A 371 -20.94 -23.52 -4.69
CA VAL A 371 -20.45 -24.14 -5.94
C VAL A 371 -21.58 -24.98 -6.53
N LEU A 372 -22.09 -24.57 -7.68
CA LEU A 372 -23.09 -25.31 -8.48
C LEU A 372 -22.36 -26.14 -9.53
N VAL A 373 -22.64 -27.42 -9.60
CA VAL A 373 -22.12 -28.31 -10.66
C VAL A 373 -23.29 -29.02 -11.36
N VAL A 374 -23.30 -28.91 -12.68
CA VAL A 374 -24.17 -29.72 -13.52
C VAL A 374 -23.30 -30.62 -14.36
N SER A 375 -23.56 -31.93 -14.35
CA SER A 375 -22.75 -32.90 -15.09
C SER A 375 -23.61 -33.93 -15.80
N ASP A 376 -23.10 -34.44 -16.92
CA ASP A 376 -23.64 -35.53 -17.75
C ASP A 376 -22.58 -36.59 -18.09
N GLU A 377 -22.96 -37.71 -18.64
CA GLU A 377 -22.08 -38.82 -19.05
C GLU A 377 -21.89 -38.88 -20.57
N GLY A 378 -22.12 -37.77 -21.29
CA GLY A 378 -22.00 -37.68 -22.75
C GLY A 378 -20.53 -37.68 -23.26
N PRO A 379 -20.32 -37.22 -24.49
CA PRO A 379 -18.98 -37.21 -25.11
C PRO A 379 -18.04 -36.17 -24.48
N GLY A 380 -18.57 -35.23 -23.68
CA GLY A 380 -17.82 -34.15 -23.07
C GLY A 380 -17.26 -33.15 -24.08
N VAL A 381 -16.43 -32.22 -23.55
CA VAL A 381 -15.72 -31.18 -24.32
C VAL A 381 -14.22 -31.42 -24.24
N PRO A 382 -13.50 -31.51 -25.38
CA PRO A 382 -12.05 -31.64 -25.40
C PRO A 382 -11.37 -30.49 -24.61
N ALA A 383 -10.27 -30.80 -23.92
CA ALA A 383 -9.60 -29.83 -23.07
C ALA A 383 -9.17 -28.53 -23.82
N ALA A 384 -8.75 -28.69 -25.09
CA ALA A 384 -8.34 -27.56 -25.93
C ALA A 384 -9.50 -26.63 -26.34
N GLU A 385 -10.76 -27.09 -26.24
CA GLU A 385 -11.94 -26.38 -26.72
C GLU A 385 -12.80 -25.82 -25.57
N ARG A 386 -12.46 -26.14 -24.30
CA ARG A 386 -13.27 -25.78 -23.13
C ARG A 386 -13.43 -24.28 -22.94
N ASP A 387 -12.40 -23.51 -23.17
CA ASP A 387 -12.49 -22.05 -23.07
C ASP A 387 -13.24 -21.45 -24.26
N ALA A 388 -13.06 -22.03 -25.45
CA ALA A 388 -13.71 -21.53 -26.66
C ALA A 388 -15.23 -21.72 -26.62
N VAL A 389 -15.75 -22.85 -26.09
CA VAL A 389 -17.22 -23.10 -26.03
C VAL A 389 -17.94 -22.20 -25.03
N LEU A 390 -17.23 -21.45 -24.19
CA LEU A 390 -17.77 -20.39 -23.33
C LEU A 390 -17.91 -19.05 -24.07
N GLU A 391 -17.39 -18.94 -25.30
CA GLU A 391 -17.53 -17.74 -26.11
C GLU A 391 -18.83 -17.79 -26.92
N ARG A 392 -19.32 -16.61 -27.36
CA ARG A 392 -20.58 -16.45 -28.06
C ARG A 392 -20.49 -17.12 -29.45
N PHE A 393 -21.56 -17.82 -29.88
CA PHE A 393 -21.69 -18.48 -31.20
C PHE A 393 -20.74 -19.63 -31.45
N VAL A 394 -19.97 -20.05 -30.45
CA VAL A 394 -19.06 -21.20 -30.60
C VAL A 394 -19.81 -22.51 -30.42
N ARG A 395 -19.67 -23.41 -31.37
CA ARG A 395 -20.26 -24.77 -31.37
C ARG A 395 -19.20 -25.78 -31.84
N LEU A 396 -19.18 -26.93 -31.18
CA LEU A 396 -18.31 -28.03 -31.60
C LEU A 396 -18.81 -28.63 -32.92
N ASP A 397 -17.91 -29.08 -33.77
CA ASP A 397 -18.27 -29.68 -35.07
C ASP A 397 -19.26 -30.85 -34.93
N ARG A 398 -19.13 -31.65 -33.86
CA ARG A 398 -20.02 -32.77 -33.56
C ARG A 398 -21.45 -32.34 -33.20
N SER A 399 -21.67 -31.10 -32.80
CA SER A 399 -22.99 -30.60 -32.41
C SER A 399 -23.71 -29.82 -33.51
N ARG A 400 -23.12 -29.69 -34.71
CA ARG A 400 -23.72 -28.93 -35.82
C ARG A 400 -25.05 -29.48 -36.31
N GLY A 401 -25.32 -30.77 -36.07
CA GLY A 401 -26.60 -31.41 -36.40
C GLY A 401 -27.71 -31.23 -35.34
N THR A 402 -27.40 -30.69 -34.17
CA THR A 402 -28.35 -30.49 -33.09
C THR A 402 -28.81 -29.01 -33.07
N PRO A 403 -30.12 -28.70 -32.90
CA PRO A 403 -30.58 -27.31 -32.78
C PRO A 403 -29.87 -26.58 -31.63
N GLY A 404 -29.44 -25.31 -31.89
CA GLY A 404 -28.85 -24.50 -30.83
C GLY A 404 -28.05 -23.32 -31.38
N THR A 405 -28.06 -22.20 -30.67
CA THR A 405 -27.47 -20.90 -31.09
C THR A 405 -25.99 -20.72 -30.69
N GLY A 406 -25.43 -21.60 -29.84
CA GLY A 406 -24.09 -21.42 -29.25
C GLY A 406 -24.00 -20.28 -28.23
N LEU A 407 -25.14 -19.86 -27.65
CA LEU A 407 -25.20 -18.78 -26.67
C LEU A 407 -25.45 -19.28 -25.23
N GLY A 408 -25.85 -20.55 -25.04
CA GLY A 408 -26.21 -21.09 -23.73
C GLY A 408 -25.07 -21.00 -22.70
N LEU A 409 -23.89 -21.52 -23.05
CA LEU A 409 -22.70 -21.47 -22.16
C LEU A 409 -22.13 -20.06 -22.01
N ALA A 410 -22.23 -19.21 -23.03
CA ALA A 410 -21.87 -17.81 -22.92
C ALA A 410 -22.78 -17.06 -21.92
N LEU A 411 -24.09 -17.37 -21.88
CA LEU A 411 -24.99 -16.85 -20.85
C LEU A 411 -24.63 -17.35 -19.46
N VAL A 412 -24.24 -18.62 -19.32
CA VAL A 412 -23.76 -19.18 -18.04
C VAL A 412 -22.53 -18.43 -17.54
N LYS A 413 -21.56 -18.16 -18.44
CA LYS A 413 -20.37 -17.36 -18.13
C LYS A 413 -20.74 -15.93 -17.68
N ALA A 414 -21.58 -15.25 -18.44
CA ALA A 414 -22.04 -13.89 -18.14
C ALA A 414 -22.80 -13.82 -16.80
N ALA A 415 -23.68 -14.79 -16.54
CA ALA A 415 -24.44 -14.87 -15.30
C ALA A 415 -23.55 -15.12 -14.08
N ALA A 416 -22.57 -16.01 -14.19
CA ALA A 416 -21.59 -16.26 -13.13
C ALA A 416 -20.75 -15.01 -12.84
N GLN A 417 -20.24 -14.36 -13.87
CA GLN A 417 -19.46 -13.11 -13.75
C GLN A 417 -20.30 -11.97 -13.17
N ALA A 418 -21.56 -11.85 -13.57
CA ALA A 418 -22.50 -10.87 -12.99
C ALA A 418 -22.66 -11.05 -11.48
N HIS A 419 -22.46 -12.25 -10.94
CA HIS A 419 -22.49 -12.55 -9.50
C HIS A 419 -21.07 -12.61 -8.87
N GLY A 420 -20.03 -12.09 -9.57
CA GLY A 420 -18.65 -12.07 -9.08
C GLY A 420 -17.98 -13.45 -9.03
N GLY A 421 -18.59 -14.42 -9.70
CA GLY A 421 -18.17 -15.80 -9.77
C GLY A 421 -17.37 -16.16 -11.03
N SER A 422 -17.19 -17.47 -11.25
CA SER A 422 -16.49 -18.01 -12.41
C SER A 422 -17.10 -19.34 -12.86
N VAL A 423 -16.85 -19.69 -14.12
CA VAL A 423 -17.25 -20.97 -14.72
C VAL A 423 -16.03 -21.75 -15.15
N ALA A 424 -16.04 -23.05 -14.89
CA ALA A 424 -15.00 -23.96 -15.34
C ALA A 424 -15.66 -25.24 -15.94
N LEU A 425 -15.11 -25.74 -17.05
CA LEU A 425 -15.50 -26.99 -17.68
C LEU A 425 -14.48 -28.06 -17.37
N GLY A 426 -14.96 -29.25 -17.01
CA GLY A 426 -14.14 -30.39 -16.69
C GLY A 426 -14.78 -31.72 -17.14
N PRO A 427 -14.08 -32.85 -17.02
CA PRO A 427 -14.71 -34.17 -17.14
C PRO A 427 -15.64 -34.42 -15.96
N ALA A 428 -16.70 -35.19 -16.14
CA ALA A 428 -17.54 -35.65 -15.03
C ALA A 428 -16.78 -36.66 -14.14
N ALA A 429 -17.34 -37.00 -12.97
CA ALA A 429 -16.68 -37.72 -11.88
C ALA A 429 -16.03 -39.07 -12.31
N GLU A 430 -16.51 -39.72 -13.37
CA GLU A 430 -15.98 -40.98 -13.89
C GLU A 430 -15.06 -40.83 -15.11
N GLY A 431 -14.60 -39.58 -15.38
CA GLY A 431 -13.72 -39.29 -16.53
C GLY A 431 -14.41 -39.26 -17.89
N ARG A 432 -15.73 -39.50 -17.93
CA ARG A 432 -16.58 -39.39 -19.11
C ARG A 432 -17.62 -38.30 -18.93
N GLY A 433 -18.00 -37.62 -20.04
CA GLY A 433 -19.01 -36.56 -19.98
C GLY A 433 -18.44 -35.19 -19.70
N LEU A 434 -19.35 -34.25 -19.48
CA LEU A 434 -19.06 -32.84 -19.15
C LEU A 434 -19.51 -32.55 -17.74
N ALA A 435 -18.68 -31.88 -16.97
CA ALA A 435 -19.04 -31.20 -15.73
C ALA A 435 -18.82 -29.69 -15.89
N VAL A 436 -19.89 -28.93 -15.74
CA VAL A 436 -19.82 -27.48 -15.70
C VAL A 436 -19.90 -27.03 -14.24
N THR A 437 -18.83 -26.44 -13.76
CA THR A 437 -18.69 -25.94 -12.37
C THR A 437 -18.85 -24.44 -12.38
N VAL A 438 -19.84 -23.94 -11.65
CA VAL A 438 -20.09 -22.51 -11.44
C VAL A 438 -19.81 -22.16 -10.00
N ASN A 439 -18.76 -21.38 -9.78
CA ASN A 439 -18.45 -20.80 -8.47
C ASN A 439 -19.19 -19.47 -8.34
N LEU A 440 -20.11 -19.38 -7.40
CA LEU A 440 -20.79 -18.12 -7.05
C LEU A 440 -20.10 -17.52 -5.83
N ARG A 441 -19.69 -16.25 -5.87
CA ARG A 441 -19.08 -15.62 -4.71
C ARG A 441 -20.14 -15.05 -3.78
N GLN A 442 -20.00 -15.35 -2.48
CA GLN A 442 -20.67 -14.58 -1.44
C GLN A 442 -20.13 -13.15 -1.50
N SER A 443 -20.95 -12.19 -1.87
CA SER A 443 -20.66 -10.78 -1.64
C SER A 443 -20.72 -10.58 -0.11
N THR A 444 -19.57 -10.57 0.54
CA THR A 444 -19.46 -10.22 1.96
C THR A 444 -19.97 -8.78 2.13
N PHE A 445 -20.99 -8.61 2.97
CA PHE A 445 -21.54 -7.32 3.39
C PHE A 445 -20.48 -6.46 4.12
#